data_1b465266ec08b95884531a6df92502b8
#
_entry.id   1b465266ec08b95884531a6df92502b8
#
_cell.length_a   1.000
_cell.length_b   1.000
_cell.length_c   1.000
_cell.angle_alpha   90.00
_cell.angle_beta   90.00
_cell.angle_gamma   90.00
#
_symmetry.space_group_name_H-M   'P 1'
#
loop_
_entity.id
_entity.type
_entity.pdbx_description
1 polymer ?
#
loop_
_entity_poly.entity_id
_entity_poly.type
_entity_poly.pdbx_seq_one_letter_code
_entity_poly.pdbx_strand_id
1 'polypeptide(L)'
;AARLRSEGKSVLFAAADTFRAAAIEQLQIWGDRTGCPVVARDSGADAAGLAFDALERARKEGVDLLLIDTAGRLHNKDNLMAELQKIVRVLKKQDETAPHDVILVLDATTGQNALQQVGTFKDLINVTGLVVTKLDGSARGGVLVALAEAYGLPVHAVGVGEGASDLRPFEAQAFARGLLDI
;
A
#
# COMPACT_ATOMS: atom_id res chain seq x y z
N ALA A 1 -4.72 6.60 6.57
CA ALA A 1 -5.47 6.50 7.84
C ALA A 1 -5.93 7.86 8.34
N ALA A 2 -5.03 8.85 8.55
CA ALA A 2 -5.39 10.16 9.15
C ALA A 2 -6.61 10.81 8.48
N ARG A 3 -6.66 10.86 7.13
CA ARG A 3 -7.80 11.39 6.39
C ARG A 3 -9.09 10.61 6.66
N LEU A 4 -9.05 9.30 6.63
CA LEU A 4 -10.23 8.45 6.89
C LEU A 4 -10.75 8.62 8.32
N ARG A 5 -9.83 8.78 9.28
CA ARG A 5 -10.21 9.09 10.67
C ARG A 5 -10.90 10.44 10.79
N SER A 6 -10.41 11.46 10.08
CA SER A 6 -11.08 12.78 10.07
C SER A 6 -12.47 12.75 9.40
N GLU A 7 -12.71 11.78 8.52
CA GLU A 7 -14.02 11.49 7.91
C GLU A 7 -14.93 10.61 8.81
N GLY A 8 -14.48 10.29 10.04
CA GLY A 8 -15.25 9.49 11.01
C GLY A 8 -15.15 7.98 10.80
N LYS A 9 -14.27 7.50 9.93
CA LYS A 9 -14.09 6.07 9.67
C LYS A 9 -13.21 5.40 10.73
N SER A 10 -13.57 4.20 11.12
CA SER A 10 -12.73 3.33 11.94
C SER A 10 -11.69 2.63 11.07
N VAL A 11 -10.42 2.64 11.52
CA VAL A 11 -9.30 2.04 10.77
C VAL A 11 -8.50 1.14 11.71
N LEU A 12 -8.18 -0.06 11.24
CA LEU A 12 -7.29 -1.01 11.90
C LEU A 12 -6.04 -1.23 11.02
N PHE A 13 -4.87 -1.22 11.63
CA PHE A 13 -3.63 -1.59 10.96
C PHE A 13 -3.23 -3.04 11.25
N ALA A 14 -2.58 -3.69 10.27
CA ALA A 14 -1.90 -4.96 10.45
C ALA A 14 -0.45 -4.84 9.98
N ALA A 15 0.52 -5.04 10.88
CA ALA A 15 1.96 -4.94 10.60
C ALA A 15 2.48 -6.28 10.04
N ALA A 16 2.15 -6.55 8.77
CA ALA A 16 2.52 -7.81 8.11
C ALA A 16 3.88 -7.77 7.39
N ASP A 17 4.63 -6.65 7.43
CA ASP A 17 6.08 -6.65 7.13
C ASP A 17 6.85 -7.19 8.35
N THR A 18 6.75 -8.48 8.57
CA THR A 18 7.36 -9.14 9.73
C THR A 18 8.87 -9.34 9.59
N PHE A 19 9.45 -9.07 8.42
CA PHE A 19 10.90 -9.20 8.22
C PHE A 19 11.68 -8.03 8.83
N ARG A 20 11.05 -6.86 8.97
CA ARG A 20 11.71 -5.65 9.44
C ARG A 20 11.11 -5.17 10.76
N ALA A 21 11.84 -5.38 11.86
CA ALA A 21 11.41 -4.87 13.17
C ALA A 21 11.09 -3.36 13.14
N ALA A 22 11.93 -2.57 12.44
CA ALA A 22 11.72 -1.14 12.29
C ALA A 22 10.42 -0.78 11.53
N ALA A 23 9.93 -1.63 10.61
CA ALA A 23 8.66 -1.40 9.93
C ALA A 23 7.49 -1.59 10.88
N ILE A 24 7.56 -2.61 11.74
CA ILE A 24 6.55 -2.88 12.77
C ILE A 24 6.48 -1.68 13.74
N GLU A 25 7.64 -1.25 14.26
CA GLU A 25 7.72 -0.10 15.17
C GLU A 25 7.19 1.20 14.52
N GLN A 26 7.56 1.44 13.26
CA GLN A 26 7.08 2.61 12.51
C GLN A 26 5.56 2.60 12.37
N LEU A 27 4.96 1.46 12.07
CA LEU A 27 3.50 1.35 11.94
C LEU A 27 2.81 1.55 13.29
N GLN A 28 3.39 1.07 14.39
CA GLN A 28 2.90 1.32 15.75
C GLN A 28 2.90 2.82 16.09
N ILE A 29 4.00 3.52 15.79
CA ILE A 29 4.09 4.98 15.97
C ILE A 29 2.99 5.70 15.16
N TRP A 30 2.74 5.28 13.92
CA TRP A 30 1.67 5.84 13.11
C TRP A 30 0.28 5.48 13.65
N GLY A 31 0.11 4.28 14.22
CA GLY A 31 -1.10 3.88 14.93
C GLY A 31 -1.42 4.85 16.07
N ASP A 32 -0.44 5.10 16.93
CA ASP A 32 -0.57 6.03 18.06
C ASP A 32 -0.90 7.47 17.61
N ARG A 33 -0.17 7.97 16.60
CA ARG A 33 -0.36 9.32 16.06
C ARG A 33 -1.74 9.53 15.42
N THR A 34 -2.30 8.49 14.82
CA THR A 34 -3.59 8.57 14.11
C THR A 34 -4.77 8.04 14.92
N GLY A 35 -4.51 7.50 16.12
CA GLY A 35 -5.53 6.86 16.95
C GLY A 35 -6.09 5.58 16.31
N CYS A 36 -5.29 4.89 15.50
CA CYS A 36 -5.66 3.64 14.86
C CYS A 36 -5.01 2.46 15.58
N PRO A 37 -5.79 1.46 16.05
CA PRO A 37 -5.21 0.24 16.61
C PRO A 37 -4.32 -0.48 15.61
N VAL A 38 -3.29 -1.17 16.11
CA VAL A 38 -2.36 -1.95 15.30
C VAL A 38 -2.36 -3.40 15.78
N VAL A 39 -2.53 -4.34 14.85
CA VAL A 39 -2.26 -5.76 15.07
C VAL A 39 -0.81 -6.00 14.65
N ALA A 40 0.01 -6.42 15.59
CA ALA A 40 1.43 -6.70 15.37
C ALA A 40 1.84 -7.99 16.08
N ARG A 41 2.90 -8.61 15.60
CA ARG A 41 3.60 -9.75 16.23
C ARG A 41 5.11 -9.48 16.21
N ASP A 42 5.86 -10.32 16.86
CA ASP A 42 7.32 -10.25 16.86
C ASP A 42 7.89 -10.38 15.44
N SER A 43 9.07 -9.82 15.24
CA SER A 43 9.79 -9.96 13.96
C SER A 43 10.03 -11.44 13.62
N GLY A 44 9.82 -11.81 12.37
CA GLY A 44 9.91 -13.17 11.88
C GLY A 44 8.64 -14.01 12.04
N ALA A 45 7.55 -13.45 12.58
CA ALA A 45 6.27 -14.14 12.68
C ALA A 45 5.63 -14.39 11.31
N ASP A 46 4.66 -15.31 11.25
CA ASP A 46 3.90 -15.60 10.04
C ASP A 46 2.99 -14.41 9.65
N ALA A 47 3.37 -13.70 8.60
CA ALA A 47 2.65 -12.55 8.08
C ALA A 47 1.22 -12.90 7.64
N ALA A 48 1.01 -14.08 7.05
CA ALA A 48 -0.30 -14.53 6.63
C ALA A 48 -1.22 -14.85 7.82
N GLY A 49 -0.67 -15.47 8.87
CA GLY A 49 -1.41 -15.69 10.11
C GLY A 49 -1.78 -14.38 10.80
N LEU A 50 -0.89 -13.39 10.80
CA LEU A 50 -1.18 -12.06 11.33
C LEU A 50 -2.31 -11.36 10.52
N ALA A 51 -2.25 -11.43 9.19
CA ALA A 51 -3.27 -10.85 8.32
C ALA A 51 -4.65 -11.52 8.54
N PHE A 52 -4.67 -12.83 8.76
CA PHE A 52 -5.88 -13.61 9.08
C PHE A 52 -6.52 -13.12 10.38
N ASP A 53 -5.74 -13.03 11.47
CA ASP A 53 -6.24 -12.58 12.78
C ASP A 53 -6.69 -11.11 12.72
N ALA A 54 -5.98 -10.26 11.96
CA ALA A 54 -6.37 -8.87 11.79
C ALA A 54 -7.72 -8.72 11.07
N LEU A 55 -7.99 -9.53 10.04
CA LEU A 55 -9.28 -9.52 9.35
C LEU A 55 -10.40 -10.05 10.26
N GLU A 56 -10.16 -11.12 11.02
CA GLU A 56 -11.11 -11.65 11.99
C GLU A 56 -11.47 -10.58 13.04
N ARG A 57 -10.46 -9.90 13.58
CA ARG A 57 -10.64 -8.80 14.52
C ARG A 57 -11.41 -7.63 13.91
N ALA A 58 -11.04 -7.19 12.70
CA ALA A 58 -11.72 -6.11 12.00
C ALA A 58 -13.23 -6.39 11.82
N ARG A 59 -13.58 -7.61 11.44
CA ARG A 59 -14.98 -8.04 11.28
C ARG A 59 -15.72 -8.09 12.61
N LYS A 60 -15.10 -8.63 13.65
CA LYS A 60 -15.70 -8.72 14.99
C LYS A 60 -15.96 -7.35 15.62
N GLU A 61 -15.06 -6.41 15.40
CA GLU A 61 -15.15 -5.04 15.93
C GLU A 61 -15.96 -4.10 15.02
N GLY A 62 -16.35 -4.53 13.82
CA GLY A 62 -17.09 -3.71 12.86
C GLY A 62 -16.25 -2.55 12.31
N VAL A 63 -14.97 -2.79 12.07
CA VAL A 63 -14.05 -1.78 11.55
C VAL A 63 -14.34 -1.48 10.08
N ASP A 64 -14.42 -0.20 9.71
CA ASP A 64 -14.72 0.21 8.33
C ASP A 64 -13.59 -0.16 7.35
N LEU A 65 -12.31 -0.08 7.79
CA LEU A 65 -11.16 -0.33 6.93
C LEU A 65 -10.03 -1.03 7.67
N LEU A 66 -9.58 -2.16 7.14
CA LEU A 66 -8.34 -2.84 7.52
C LEU A 66 -7.24 -2.50 6.49
N LEU A 67 -6.14 -1.93 6.96
CA LEU A 67 -4.93 -1.66 6.18
C LEU A 67 -3.84 -2.65 6.59
N ILE A 68 -3.41 -3.49 5.65
CA ILE A 68 -2.37 -4.50 5.88
C ILE A 68 -1.09 -4.00 5.22
N ASP A 69 -0.09 -3.64 6.03
CA ASP A 69 1.24 -3.26 5.57
C ASP A 69 2.08 -4.53 5.39
N THR A 70 2.55 -4.76 4.17
CA THR A 70 3.29 -5.96 3.80
C THR A 70 4.72 -5.64 3.38
N ALA A 71 5.61 -6.62 3.45
CA ALA A 71 6.92 -6.51 2.84
C ALA A 71 6.79 -6.13 1.36
N GLY A 72 7.66 -5.24 0.89
CA GLY A 72 7.67 -4.75 -0.49
C GLY A 72 9.05 -4.82 -1.16
N ARG A 73 10.10 -5.26 -0.43
CA ARG A 73 11.46 -5.30 -0.96
C ARG A 73 11.78 -6.63 -1.60
N LEU A 74 12.20 -6.56 -2.86
CA LEU A 74 12.51 -7.70 -3.74
C LEU A 74 13.91 -8.32 -3.52
N HIS A 75 14.47 -8.31 -2.31
CA HIS A 75 15.79 -8.94 -2.07
C HIS A 75 15.79 -10.43 -2.35
N ASN A 76 14.65 -11.09 -2.14
CA ASN A 76 14.38 -12.45 -2.61
C ASN A 76 12.97 -12.45 -3.20
N LYS A 77 12.90 -12.24 -4.50
CA LYS A 77 11.64 -12.05 -5.23
C LYS A 77 10.67 -13.23 -5.01
N ASP A 78 11.16 -14.44 -5.10
CA ASP A 78 10.30 -15.63 -5.06
C ASP A 78 9.67 -15.83 -3.68
N ASN A 79 10.44 -15.64 -2.61
CA ASN A 79 9.92 -15.74 -1.24
C ASN A 79 8.92 -14.64 -0.92
N LEU A 80 9.19 -13.40 -1.34
CA LEU A 80 8.26 -12.28 -1.16
C LEU A 80 6.94 -12.55 -1.88
N MET A 81 6.99 -12.99 -3.14
CA MET A 81 5.79 -13.25 -3.93
C MET A 81 4.99 -14.41 -3.35
N ALA A 82 5.64 -15.48 -2.91
CA ALA A 82 4.99 -16.60 -2.24
C ALA A 82 4.29 -16.17 -0.95
N GLU A 83 4.90 -15.28 -0.16
CA GLU A 83 4.31 -14.74 1.06
C GLU A 83 3.09 -13.86 0.76
N LEU A 84 3.19 -12.94 -0.20
CA LEU A 84 2.07 -12.09 -0.60
C LEU A 84 0.89 -12.92 -1.12
N GLN A 85 1.17 -13.93 -1.96
CA GLN A 85 0.13 -14.86 -2.41
C GLN A 85 -0.48 -15.65 -1.26
N LYS A 86 0.31 -16.03 -0.25
CA LYS A 86 -0.19 -16.70 0.95
C LYS A 86 -1.13 -15.78 1.73
N ILE A 87 -0.77 -14.49 1.92
CA ILE A 87 -1.63 -13.49 2.55
C ILE A 87 -2.97 -13.39 1.82
N VAL A 88 -2.95 -13.16 0.50
CA VAL A 88 -4.18 -13.08 -0.31
C VAL A 88 -5.04 -14.33 -0.15
N ARG A 89 -4.42 -15.51 -0.22
CA ARG A 89 -5.13 -16.79 -0.08
C ARG A 89 -5.79 -16.97 1.28
N VAL A 90 -5.15 -16.56 2.38
CA VAL A 90 -5.75 -16.71 3.72
C VAL A 90 -6.86 -15.69 3.97
N LEU A 91 -6.75 -14.48 3.41
CA LEU A 91 -7.82 -13.49 3.46
C LEU A 91 -9.07 -14.00 2.73
N LYS A 92 -8.92 -14.56 1.54
CA LYS A 92 -10.02 -15.15 0.76
C LYS A 92 -10.71 -16.33 1.43
N LYS A 93 -10.06 -17.03 2.35
CA LYS A 93 -10.71 -18.07 3.14
C LYS A 93 -11.73 -17.53 4.13
N GLN A 94 -11.56 -16.32 4.62
CA GLN A 94 -12.51 -15.65 5.50
C GLN A 94 -13.57 -14.86 4.75
N ASP A 95 -13.16 -14.27 3.61
CA ASP A 95 -13.99 -13.44 2.76
C ASP A 95 -13.53 -13.59 1.31
N GLU A 96 -14.34 -14.20 0.47
CA GLU A 96 -14.01 -14.45 -0.95
C GLU A 96 -13.74 -13.15 -1.73
N THR A 97 -14.29 -12.03 -1.27
CA THR A 97 -14.10 -10.71 -1.88
C THR A 97 -12.82 -10.01 -1.43
N ALA A 98 -12.19 -10.47 -0.34
CA ALA A 98 -10.96 -9.89 0.19
C ALA A 98 -9.69 -10.46 -0.53
N PRO A 99 -8.63 -9.65 -0.66
CA PRO A 99 -8.59 -8.22 -0.38
C PRO A 99 -9.40 -7.45 -1.42
N HIS A 100 -10.17 -6.43 -1.00
CA HIS A 100 -10.98 -5.61 -1.90
C HIS A 100 -10.10 -4.77 -2.82
N ASP A 101 -8.97 -4.29 -2.28
CA ASP A 101 -7.95 -3.55 -2.99
C ASP A 101 -6.55 -4.07 -2.68
N VAL A 102 -5.70 -4.09 -3.69
CA VAL A 102 -4.26 -4.33 -3.59
C VAL A 102 -3.55 -3.11 -4.14
N ILE A 103 -3.00 -2.30 -3.25
CA ILE A 103 -2.35 -1.04 -3.60
C ILE A 103 -0.84 -1.23 -3.64
N LEU A 104 -0.24 -0.97 -4.79
CA LEU A 104 1.21 -0.96 -4.93
C LEU A 104 1.75 0.46 -4.73
N VAL A 105 2.67 0.61 -3.77
CA VAL A 105 3.37 1.87 -3.52
C VAL A 105 4.68 1.88 -4.28
N LEU A 106 4.86 2.90 -5.12
CA LEU A 106 6.02 3.06 -6.00
C LEU A 106 6.78 4.33 -5.64
N ASP A 107 8.09 4.27 -5.82
CA ASP A 107 8.98 5.43 -5.77
C ASP A 107 9.22 5.94 -7.19
N ALA A 108 8.81 7.18 -7.50
CA ALA A 108 8.96 7.78 -8.82
C ALA A 108 10.43 7.89 -9.28
N THR A 109 11.38 7.85 -8.34
CA THR A 109 12.81 7.91 -8.66
C THR A 109 13.36 6.65 -9.30
N THR A 110 12.60 5.54 -9.24
CA THR A 110 13.03 4.24 -9.80
C THR A 110 12.91 4.14 -11.32
N GLY A 111 12.23 5.11 -11.96
CA GLY A 111 12.14 5.22 -13.41
C GLY A 111 11.56 3.94 -14.07
N GLN A 112 12.23 3.41 -15.09
CA GLN A 112 11.80 2.23 -15.84
C GLN A 112 11.63 0.96 -14.97
N ASN A 113 12.34 0.85 -13.87
CA ASN A 113 12.19 -0.26 -12.94
C ASN A 113 10.79 -0.32 -12.31
N ALA A 114 10.11 0.84 -12.18
CA ALA A 114 8.74 0.89 -11.69
C ALA A 114 7.77 0.11 -12.60
N LEU A 115 7.93 0.19 -13.94
CA LEU A 115 7.07 -0.54 -14.87
C LEU A 115 7.24 -2.06 -14.70
N GLN A 116 8.48 -2.55 -14.62
CA GLN A 116 8.74 -3.98 -14.40
C GLN A 116 8.19 -4.46 -13.06
N GLN A 117 8.30 -3.64 -12.02
CA GLN A 117 7.76 -3.93 -10.71
C GLN A 117 6.24 -4.06 -10.78
N VAL A 118 5.53 -3.11 -11.38
CA VAL A 118 4.07 -3.16 -11.52
C VAL A 118 3.63 -4.42 -12.27
N GLY A 119 4.26 -4.76 -13.40
CA GLY A 119 3.93 -5.97 -14.15
C GLY A 119 4.01 -7.22 -13.29
N THR A 120 5.14 -7.39 -12.58
CA THR A 120 5.35 -8.55 -11.71
C THR A 120 4.30 -8.66 -10.60
N PHE A 121 4.01 -7.56 -9.88
CA PHE A 121 3.04 -7.59 -8.79
C PHE A 121 1.60 -7.75 -9.30
N LYS A 122 1.26 -7.10 -10.43
CA LYS A 122 -0.07 -7.20 -11.04
C LYS A 122 -0.41 -8.64 -11.40
N ASP A 123 0.52 -9.35 -12.04
CA ASP A 123 0.30 -10.73 -12.48
C ASP A 123 0.18 -11.72 -11.31
N LEU A 124 0.87 -11.47 -10.19
CA LEU A 124 0.96 -12.42 -9.09
C LEU A 124 -0.09 -12.21 -7.99
N ILE A 125 -0.46 -10.97 -7.71
CA ILE A 125 -1.38 -10.64 -6.60
C ILE A 125 -2.53 -9.72 -7.01
N ASN A 126 -2.72 -9.48 -8.30
CA ASN A 126 -3.81 -8.68 -8.85
C ASN A 126 -3.86 -7.26 -8.27
N VAL A 127 -2.80 -6.47 -8.47
CA VAL A 127 -2.77 -5.06 -8.08
C VAL A 127 -3.96 -4.32 -8.69
N THR A 128 -4.72 -3.58 -7.87
CA THR A 128 -5.91 -2.84 -8.27
C THR A 128 -5.68 -1.34 -8.38
N GLY A 129 -4.61 -0.82 -7.78
CA GLY A 129 -4.30 0.61 -7.82
C GLY A 129 -2.89 0.94 -7.39
N LEU A 130 -2.49 2.18 -7.63
CA LEU A 130 -1.15 2.68 -7.39
C LEU A 130 -1.17 3.87 -6.43
N VAL A 131 -0.12 3.95 -5.63
CA VAL A 131 0.31 5.17 -4.93
C VAL A 131 1.73 5.45 -5.37
N VAL A 132 2.02 6.67 -5.84
CA VAL A 132 3.35 7.04 -6.31
C VAL A 132 3.92 8.14 -5.43
N THR A 133 5.10 7.88 -4.87
CA THR A 133 5.79 8.79 -3.94
C THR A 133 6.96 9.51 -4.62
N LYS A 134 7.48 10.55 -3.97
CA LYS A 134 8.63 11.34 -4.41
C LYS A 134 8.43 12.02 -5.77
N LEU A 135 7.22 12.52 -6.00
CA LEU A 135 6.86 13.27 -7.22
C LEU A 135 7.20 14.77 -7.17
N ASP A 136 7.95 15.20 -6.19
CA ASP A 136 8.36 16.58 -5.95
C ASP A 136 9.38 17.14 -6.97
N GLY A 137 9.61 16.42 -8.07
CA GLY A 137 10.49 16.86 -9.17
C GLY A 137 9.84 16.68 -10.55
N SER A 138 9.88 17.70 -11.39
CA SER A 138 9.26 17.75 -12.73
C SER A 138 9.67 16.61 -13.67
N ALA A 139 10.91 16.13 -13.58
CA ALA A 139 11.41 15.01 -14.39
C ALA A 139 10.76 13.63 -14.04
N ARG A 140 10.01 13.55 -12.95
CA ARG A 140 9.47 12.29 -12.43
C ARG A 140 8.04 12.01 -12.87
N GLY A 141 7.36 13.00 -13.42
CA GLY A 141 5.99 12.84 -13.91
C GLY A 141 5.85 11.85 -15.08
N GLY A 142 6.88 11.69 -15.89
CA GLY A 142 6.86 10.78 -17.03
C GLY A 142 6.64 9.31 -16.66
N VAL A 143 7.05 8.88 -15.46
CA VAL A 143 6.81 7.51 -15.00
C VAL A 143 5.31 7.23 -14.79
N LEU A 144 4.54 8.22 -14.32
CA LEU A 144 3.09 8.08 -14.15
C LEU A 144 2.36 7.92 -15.48
N VAL A 145 2.76 8.69 -16.49
CA VAL A 145 2.20 8.57 -17.85
C VAL A 145 2.49 7.18 -18.41
N ALA A 146 3.73 6.72 -18.31
CA ALA A 146 4.12 5.39 -18.79
C ALA A 146 3.39 4.26 -18.05
N LEU A 147 3.18 4.37 -16.74
CA LEU A 147 2.42 3.39 -15.95
C LEU A 147 0.94 3.37 -16.34
N ALA A 148 0.34 4.53 -16.55
CA ALA A 148 -1.06 4.64 -16.98
C ALA A 148 -1.26 4.02 -18.36
N GLU A 149 -0.36 4.28 -19.30
CA GLU A 149 -0.40 3.73 -20.66
C GLU A 149 -0.19 2.20 -20.66
N ALA A 150 0.81 1.72 -19.92
CA ALA A 150 1.17 0.29 -19.94
C ALA A 150 0.17 -0.61 -19.21
N TYR A 151 -0.41 -0.14 -18.10
CA TYR A 151 -1.18 -1.00 -17.20
C TYR A 151 -2.63 -0.58 -16.98
N GLY A 152 -3.00 0.66 -17.28
CA GLY A 152 -4.36 1.17 -17.06
C GLY A 152 -4.82 1.14 -15.59
N LEU A 153 -3.88 1.08 -14.64
CA LEU A 153 -4.20 1.05 -13.22
C LEU A 153 -4.49 2.47 -12.70
N PRO A 154 -5.51 2.64 -11.86
CA PRO A 154 -5.79 3.92 -11.25
C PRO A 154 -4.66 4.32 -10.28
N VAL A 155 -4.27 5.60 -10.32
CA VAL A 155 -3.40 6.21 -9.31
C VAL A 155 -4.32 6.88 -8.28
N HIS A 156 -4.28 6.42 -7.04
CA HIS A 156 -5.16 6.92 -5.98
C HIS A 156 -4.58 8.12 -5.24
N ALA A 157 -3.26 8.11 -5.06
CA ALA A 157 -2.58 9.19 -4.34
C ALA A 157 -1.14 9.36 -4.80
N VAL A 158 -0.61 10.54 -4.52
CA VAL A 158 0.78 10.91 -4.77
C VAL A 158 1.41 11.47 -3.51
N GLY A 159 2.67 11.05 -3.25
CA GLY A 159 3.49 11.58 -2.17
C GLY A 159 4.42 12.66 -2.70
N VAL A 160 4.32 13.84 -2.11
CA VAL A 160 5.11 15.03 -2.48
C VAL A 160 6.00 15.53 -1.34
N GLY A 161 6.14 14.73 -0.28
CA GLY A 161 6.96 15.02 0.90
C GLY A 161 6.87 13.87 1.91
N GLU A 162 7.33 14.09 3.15
CA GLU A 162 7.42 13.07 4.20
C GLU A 162 6.34 13.20 5.30
N GLY A 163 5.60 14.30 5.31
CA GLY A 163 4.54 14.57 6.29
C GLY A 163 3.25 13.82 5.98
N ALA A 164 2.39 13.67 6.99
CA ALA A 164 1.08 13.02 6.83
C ALA A 164 0.17 13.76 5.84
N SER A 165 0.33 15.08 5.68
CA SER A 165 -0.39 15.92 4.73
C SER A 165 0.16 15.86 3.30
N ASP A 166 1.36 15.27 3.12
CA ASP A 166 2.05 15.25 1.84
C ASP A 166 1.64 14.06 0.95
N LEU A 167 0.80 13.17 1.47
CA LEU A 167 0.08 12.17 0.68
C LEU A 167 -1.25 12.79 0.20
N ARG A 168 -1.30 13.16 -1.07
CA ARG A 168 -2.44 13.87 -1.68
C ARG A 168 -3.21 12.96 -2.62
N PRO A 169 -4.55 13.09 -2.72
CA PRO A 169 -5.31 12.45 -3.79
C PRO A 169 -4.72 12.82 -5.15
N PHE A 170 -4.71 11.86 -6.07
CA PHE A 170 -4.25 12.12 -7.43
C PHE A 170 -5.38 12.69 -8.28
N GLU A 171 -5.12 13.81 -8.94
CA GLU A 171 -6.02 14.44 -9.91
C GLU A 171 -5.33 14.51 -11.27
N ALA A 172 -5.79 13.70 -12.23
CA ALA A 172 -5.14 13.56 -13.53
C ALA A 172 -5.05 14.87 -14.31
N GLN A 173 -6.09 15.71 -14.26
CA GLN A 173 -6.09 17.00 -14.97
C GLN A 173 -5.10 18.00 -14.36
N ALA A 174 -5.08 18.10 -13.03
CA ALA A 174 -4.15 18.98 -12.34
C ALA A 174 -2.70 18.53 -12.57
N PHE A 175 -2.47 17.21 -12.54
CA PHE A 175 -1.17 16.62 -12.82
C PHE A 175 -0.71 16.90 -14.26
N ALA A 176 -1.58 16.68 -15.27
CA ALA A 176 -1.25 16.92 -16.66
C ALA A 176 -0.94 18.39 -16.94
N ARG A 177 -1.70 19.33 -16.36
CA ARG A 177 -1.42 20.77 -16.46
C ARG A 177 -0.04 21.11 -15.85
N GLY A 178 0.25 20.62 -14.66
CA GLY A 178 1.54 20.84 -14.02
C GLY A 178 2.72 20.21 -14.78
N LEU A 179 2.51 19.13 -15.53
CA LEU A 179 3.53 18.50 -16.36
C LEU A 179 3.82 19.30 -17.65
N LEU A 180 2.83 19.99 -18.17
CA LEU A 180 2.89 20.76 -19.42
C LEU A 180 3.15 22.27 -19.19
N ASP A 181 3.29 22.71 -17.94
CA ASP A 181 3.43 24.13 -17.54
C ASP A 181 2.30 25.04 -18.09
N ILE A 182 1.05 24.53 -18.12
CA ILE A 182 -0.15 25.26 -18.61
C ILE A 182 -1.28 25.32 -17.57
#